data_248c38b8869b5bc95e5d92769c9bf318
#
_entry.id   248c38b8869b5bc95e5d92769c9bf318
#
_cell.length_a   1.000
_cell.length_b   1.000
_cell.length_c   1.000
_cell.angle_alpha   90.00
_cell.angle_beta   90.00
_cell.angle_gamma   90.00
#
_symmetry.space_group_name_H-M   'P 1'
#
loop_
_entity.id
_entity.type
_entity.pdbx_description
1 polymer ?
#
loop_
_entity_poly.entity_id
_entity_poly.type
_entity_poly.pdbx_seq_one_letter_code
_entity_poly.pdbx_strand_id
1 'polypeptide(L)'
;MTIEERKLTPAGQGNLQQIKLGIPVVEALNRMAEDPMGENEKLLLRILEQNKDTEYGRKYGFANIHSIEEYQKKVPVSVYDDYAGYILRMSEDGEENLITSGKVVHYNKSSGTVGNPKRIPLTEEAFQVFQKYNGPYRMGLVAKELGEDWINGRNMSIAESIAEIQHVKSGVTYGALSVKMIGEFRPYLGMSFTSPDEAIYPESETNTRYLHARFGLMDQDLTNMAANFLGFLLEVLRYMEQHWELLVNDIEQGTIDLGIKMSEEVRSSLLKKIQPMPERAQELRGIFMQGFEKPIVPKLWPHAQFLTGVGSGGFKVYADKIKEKYMGEKIARYFTGINASEGMISVPYRLNDEKSVPVPDSMFYEFLPTDADDDFSKIVTIDQLETGKEYEVIVTNLSGFYRYRMRDAVKIAGKYKNLPILEFIGRIDQTVSIMGEKTTEVALRTAAEDTAKQLGFDMIDFTVYPDVEHVPPRYIYFMEIESLPEGMKAKEIRFFLERNLAKANPSMGDKVAKGICASTKLNILEPET
;
A
#
# COMPACT_ATOMS: atom_id res chain seq x y z
N MET A 1 11.30 28.41 19.52
CA MET A 1 10.28 27.93 20.49
C MET A 1 10.36 26.42 20.46
N THR A 2 10.73 25.79 21.55
CA THR A 2 10.73 24.31 21.63
C THR A 2 9.28 23.81 21.62
N ILE A 3 9.04 22.53 21.23
CA ILE A 3 7.69 21.94 21.27
C ILE A 3 7.02 22.10 22.64
N GLU A 4 7.79 22.04 23.71
CA GLU A 4 7.30 22.17 25.09
C GLU A 4 6.71 23.55 25.42
N GLU A 5 7.05 24.58 24.62
CA GLU A 5 6.54 25.96 24.77
C GLU A 5 5.30 26.23 23.88
N ARG A 6 4.91 25.29 22.99
CA ARG A 6 3.74 25.45 22.08
C ARG A 6 2.46 24.97 22.77
N LYS A 7 1.39 25.75 22.67
CA LYS A 7 0.05 25.28 23.05
C LYS A 7 -0.41 24.22 22.05
N LEU A 8 -0.44 22.97 22.47
CA LEU A 8 -0.84 21.86 21.63
C LEU A 8 -2.36 21.70 21.57
N THR A 9 -2.88 21.45 20.37
CA THR A 9 -4.25 20.96 20.16
C THR A 9 -4.36 19.49 20.61
N PRO A 10 -5.58 18.92 20.76
CA PRO A 10 -5.73 17.47 21.00
C PRO A 10 -5.01 16.62 19.94
N ALA A 11 -5.11 16.99 18.66
CA ALA A 11 -4.35 16.35 17.59
C ALA A 11 -2.84 16.47 17.80
N GLY A 12 -2.37 17.67 18.17
CA GLY A 12 -0.97 17.95 18.46
C GLY A 12 -0.39 17.13 19.60
N GLN A 13 -1.17 16.88 20.64
CA GLN A 13 -0.76 15.99 21.74
C GLN A 13 -0.53 14.55 21.26
N GLY A 14 -1.48 14.03 20.46
CA GLY A 14 -1.36 12.70 19.87
C GLY A 14 -0.17 12.59 18.90
N ASN A 15 -0.01 13.60 18.04
CA ASN A 15 1.11 13.66 17.09
C ASN A 15 2.46 13.73 17.82
N LEU A 16 2.59 14.56 18.88
CA LEU A 16 3.79 14.63 19.70
C LEU A 16 4.13 13.29 20.34
N GLN A 17 3.13 12.58 20.87
CA GLN A 17 3.35 11.26 21.45
C GLN A 17 3.90 10.29 20.39
N GLN A 18 3.33 10.27 19.19
CA GLN A 18 3.80 9.43 18.08
C GLN A 18 5.22 9.81 17.63
N ILE A 19 5.56 11.09 17.58
CA ILE A 19 6.92 11.56 17.27
C ILE A 19 7.91 11.10 18.34
N LYS A 20 7.60 11.28 19.62
CA LYS A 20 8.45 10.84 20.74
C LYS A 20 8.72 9.34 20.72
N LEU A 21 7.73 8.54 20.35
CA LEU A 21 7.89 7.10 20.14
C LEU A 21 8.68 6.79 18.85
N GLY A 22 8.52 7.60 17.82
CA GLY A 22 9.02 7.33 16.47
C GLY A 22 10.48 7.69 16.26
N ILE A 23 10.97 8.79 16.82
CA ILE A 23 12.38 9.20 16.67
C ILE A 23 13.33 8.06 17.08
N PRO A 24 13.17 7.41 18.26
CA PRO A 24 14.00 6.26 18.63
C PRO A 24 13.91 5.09 17.66
N VAL A 25 12.74 4.86 17.02
CA VAL A 25 12.56 3.79 16.03
C VAL A 25 13.33 4.09 14.75
N VAL A 26 13.29 5.35 14.26
CA VAL A 26 14.10 5.78 13.11
C VAL A 26 15.59 5.63 13.41
N GLU A 27 16.02 5.99 14.61
CA GLU A 27 17.42 5.84 15.04
C GLU A 27 17.83 4.37 15.20
N ALA A 28 16.92 3.51 15.66
CA ALA A 28 17.16 2.08 15.73
C ALA A 28 17.38 1.47 14.34
N LEU A 29 16.52 1.81 13.36
CA LEU A 29 16.71 1.38 11.97
C LEU A 29 18.05 1.88 11.42
N ASN A 30 18.42 3.12 11.71
CA ASN A 30 19.72 3.69 11.29
C ASN A 30 20.92 2.95 11.90
N ARG A 31 20.82 2.44 13.13
CA ARG A 31 21.85 1.59 13.74
C ARG A 31 21.88 0.21 13.12
N MET A 32 20.72 -0.44 12.93
CA MET A 32 20.63 -1.74 12.26
C MET A 32 21.15 -1.69 10.81
N ALA A 33 21.05 -0.53 10.16
CA ALA A 33 21.58 -0.33 8.80
C ALA A 33 23.12 -0.34 8.74
N GLU A 34 23.84 -0.27 9.85
CA GLU A 34 25.30 -0.42 9.87
C GLU A 34 25.74 -1.89 9.78
N ASP A 35 24.97 -2.81 10.38
CA ASP A 35 25.19 -4.26 10.31
C ASP A 35 23.84 -4.98 10.11
N PRO A 36 23.20 -4.84 8.96
CA PRO A 36 21.87 -5.41 8.73
C PRO A 36 21.88 -6.93 8.72
N MET A 37 22.99 -7.56 8.28
CA MET A 37 23.10 -9.01 8.26
C MET A 37 23.22 -9.59 9.68
N GLY A 38 24.07 -9.01 10.54
CA GLY A 38 24.19 -9.43 11.93
C GLY A 38 22.89 -9.25 12.72
N GLU A 39 22.14 -8.16 12.48
CA GLU A 39 20.83 -7.95 13.12
C GLU A 39 19.79 -8.96 12.60
N ASN A 40 19.82 -9.29 11.31
CA ASN A 40 18.89 -10.23 10.69
C ASN A 40 19.17 -11.69 11.11
N GLU A 41 20.45 -12.08 11.28
CA GLU A 41 20.83 -13.37 11.82
C GLU A 41 20.42 -13.52 13.30
N LYS A 42 20.63 -12.49 14.12
CA LYS A 42 20.14 -12.48 15.51
C LYS A 42 18.63 -12.71 15.58
N LEU A 43 17.88 -12.07 14.71
CA LEU A 43 16.43 -12.27 14.62
C LEU A 43 16.08 -13.70 14.25
N LEU A 44 16.74 -14.27 13.23
CA LEU A 44 16.51 -15.67 12.82
C LEU A 44 16.73 -16.62 13.99
N LEU A 45 17.90 -16.55 14.62
CA LEU A 45 18.25 -17.44 15.73
C LEU A 45 17.29 -17.30 16.92
N ARG A 46 16.80 -16.08 17.19
CA ARG A 46 15.75 -15.83 18.19
C ARG A 46 14.43 -16.49 17.81
N ILE A 47 13.98 -16.37 16.54
CA ILE A 47 12.77 -17.02 16.07
C ILE A 47 12.86 -18.53 16.21
N LEU A 48 13.99 -19.13 15.84
CA LEU A 48 14.21 -20.58 15.95
C LEU A 48 14.21 -21.05 17.41
N GLU A 49 14.89 -20.34 18.30
CA GLU A 49 14.92 -20.66 19.73
C GLU A 49 13.53 -20.56 20.36
N GLN A 50 12.76 -19.52 20.07
CA GLN A 50 11.38 -19.36 20.56
C GLN A 50 10.46 -20.49 20.10
N ASN A 51 10.68 -21.02 18.90
CA ASN A 51 9.79 -21.99 18.26
C ASN A 51 10.35 -23.43 18.23
N LYS A 52 11.46 -23.73 18.92
CA LYS A 52 12.11 -25.05 18.90
C LYS A 52 11.21 -26.19 19.36
N ASP A 53 10.29 -25.90 20.28
CA ASP A 53 9.37 -26.87 20.89
C ASP A 53 8.01 -26.95 20.19
N THR A 54 7.78 -26.19 19.13
CA THR A 54 6.58 -26.31 18.29
C THR A 54 6.62 -27.62 17.49
N GLU A 55 5.48 -28.04 16.94
CA GLU A 55 5.43 -29.23 16.07
C GLU A 55 6.37 -29.05 14.87
N TYR A 56 6.34 -27.87 14.21
CA TYR A 56 7.21 -27.54 13.08
C TYR A 56 8.68 -27.45 13.51
N GLY A 57 8.98 -26.82 14.65
CA GLY A 57 10.35 -26.70 15.17
C GLY A 57 11.00 -28.04 15.50
N ARG A 58 10.23 -28.96 16.10
CA ARG A 58 10.70 -30.34 16.35
C ARG A 58 10.90 -31.10 15.04
N LYS A 59 9.98 -30.95 14.08
CA LYS A 59 10.07 -31.62 12.76
C LYS A 59 11.37 -31.28 12.03
N TYR A 60 11.80 -30.01 12.08
CA TYR A 60 13.00 -29.54 11.38
C TYR A 60 14.22 -29.35 12.29
N GLY A 61 14.11 -29.72 13.58
CA GLY A 61 15.22 -29.74 14.52
C GLY A 61 15.78 -28.37 14.85
N PHE A 62 14.93 -27.37 15.09
CA PHE A 62 15.32 -25.98 15.37
C PHE A 62 16.31 -25.86 16.53
N ALA A 63 16.16 -26.67 17.59
CA ALA A 63 17.09 -26.70 18.72
C ALA A 63 18.58 -26.97 18.35
N ASN A 64 18.81 -27.50 17.15
CA ASN A 64 20.15 -27.85 16.65
C ASN A 64 20.56 -27.00 15.44
N ILE A 65 19.99 -25.82 15.27
CA ILE A 65 20.32 -24.86 14.21
C ILE A 65 20.96 -23.63 14.87
N HIS A 66 22.23 -23.35 14.53
CA HIS A 66 23.03 -22.30 15.15
C HIS A 66 23.60 -21.32 14.11
N SER A 67 23.33 -21.50 12.81
CA SER A 67 23.76 -20.61 11.76
C SER A 67 22.75 -20.56 10.61
N ILE A 68 22.89 -19.57 9.75
CA ILE A 68 22.06 -19.41 8.54
C ILE A 68 22.25 -20.60 7.60
N GLU A 69 23.50 -21.07 7.43
CA GLU A 69 23.82 -22.19 6.54
C GLU A 69 23.16 -23.50 7.03
N GLU A 70 23.16 -23.73 8.35
CA GLU A 70 22.47 -24.88 8.94
C GLU A 70 20.95 -24.76 8.76
N TYR A 71 20.40 -23.55 8.90
CA TYR A 71 18.99 -23.24 8.67
C TYR A 71 18.59 -23.53 7.23
N GLN A 72 19.32 -22.98 6.28
CA GLN A 72 19.07 -23.18 4.85
C GLN A 72 19.16 -24.65 4.42
N LYS A 73 20.04 -25.40 5.05
CA LYS A 73 20.22 -26.84 4.78
C LYS A 73 19.11 -27.72 5.36
N LYS A 74 18.59 -27.37 6.55
CA LYS A 74 17.64 -28.21 7.29
C LYS A 74 16.18 -27.85 7.00
N VAL A 75 15.90 -26.58 6.77
CA VAL A 75 14.53 -26.09 6.57
C VAL A 75 14.28 -25.83 5.08
N PRO A 76 13.29 -26.49 4.47
CA PRO A 76 13.00 -26.29 3.06
C PRO A 76 12.38 -24.92 2.79
N VAL A 77 12.54 -24.43 1.56
CA VAL A 77 11.73 -23.32 1.03
C VAL A 77 10.27 -23.79 0.96
N SER A 78 9.36 -22.91 1.33
CA SER A 78 7.95 -23.26 1.55
C SER A 78 6.98 -22.32 0.86
N VAL A 79 5.75 -22.78 0.69
CA VAL A 79 4.60 -22.04 0.19
C VAL A 79 3.41 -22.18 1.15
N TYR A 80 2.33 -21.47 0.93
CA TYR A 80 1.17 -21.49 1.84
C TYR A 80 0.60 -22.89 2.09
N ASP A 81 0.57 -23.74 1.07
CA ASP A 81 -0.01 -25.08 1.16
C ASP A 81 0.74 -25.98 2.16
N ASP A 82 2.03 -25.72 2.41
CA ASP A 82 2.81 -26.43 3.43
C ASP A 82 2.35 -26.09 4.87
N TYR A 83 1.66 -24.97 5.05
CA TYR A 83 1.15 -24.49 6.33
C TYR A 83 -0.36 -24.63 6.48
N ALA A 84 -1.09 -24.85 5.40
CA ALA A 84 -2.56 -24.84 5.40
C ALA A 84 -3.17 -25.78 6.46
N GLY A 85 -2.61 -26.99 6.63
CA GLY A 85 -3.05 -27.95 7.64
C GLY A 85 -2.82 -27.48 9.07
N TYR A 86 -1.66 -26.88 9.36
CA TYR A 86 -1.37 -26.30 10.68
C TYR A 86 -2.30 -25.12 10.98
N ILE A 87 -2.46 -24.21 10.01
CA ILE A 87 -3.31 -23.03 10.15
C ILE A 87 -4.77 -23.40 10.38
N LEU A 88 -5.25 -24.47 9.71
CA LEU A 88 -6.60 -24.98 9.93
C LEU A 88 -6.78 -25.45 11.37
N ARG A 89 -5.89 -26.30 11.89
CA ARG A 89 -5.91 -26.77 13.28
C ARG A 89 -5.84 -25.60 14.29
N MET A 90 -4.98 -24.61 14.04
CA MET A 90 -4.89 -23.42 14.89
C MET A 90 -6.17 -22.59 14.87
N SER A 91 -6.76 -22.36 13.68
CA SER A 91 -7.89 -21.45 13.51
C SER A 91 -9.24 -22.10 13.83
N GLU A 92 -9.42 -23.38 13.56
CA GLU A 92 -10.69 -24.10 13.79
C GLU A 92 -10.73 -24.83 15.13
N ASP A 93 -9.64 -25.53 15.48
CA ASP A 93 -9.58 -26.40 16.66
C ASP A 93 -8.90 -25.70 17.86
N GLY A 94 -8.28 -24.53 17.65
CA GLY A 94 -7.60 -23.79 18.69
C GLY A 94 -6.28 -24.41 19.18
N GLU A 95 -5.67 -25.30 18.35
CA GLU A 95 -4.41 -25.92 18.72
C GLU A 95 -3.26 -24.90 18.75
N GLU A 96 -2.44 -24.97 19.77
CA GLU A 96 -1.29 -24.09 19.98
C GLU A 96 0.04 -24.84 19.72
N ASN A 97 1.13 -24.09 19.62
CA ASN A 97 2.48 -24.63 19.44
C ASN A 97 2.66 -25.50 18.19
N LEU A 98 1.96 -25.18 17.11
CA LEU A 98 2.11 -25.89 15.83
C LEU A 98 3.24 -25.33 14.99
N ILE A 99 3.11 -24.10 14.50
CA ILE A 99 4.14 -23.40 13.70
C ILE A 99 4.78 -22.24 14.45
N THR A 100 4.12 -21.75 15.49
CA THR A 100 4.62 -20.70 16.38
C THR A 100 4.22 -20.98 17.82
N SER A 101 5.06 -20.61 18.77
CA SER A 101 4.76 -20.57 20.20
C SER A 101 4.12 -19.23 20.61
N GLY A 102 4.17 -18.23 19.72
CA GLY A 102 3.58 -16.91 19.94
C GLY A 102 2.07 -16.94 19.89
N LYS A 103 1.43 -16.14 20.76
CA LYS A 103 -0.03 -16.01 20.78
C LYS A 103 -0.52 -15.36 19.48
N VAL A 104 -1.35 -16.07 18.72
CA VAL A 104 -2.02 -15.53 17.53
C VAL A 104 -3.19 -14.65 17.97
N VAL A 105 -3.17 -13.38 17.58
CA VAL A 105 -4.18 -12.37 17.93
C VAL A 105 -5.10 -12.02 16.78
N HIS A 106 -4.74 -12.41 15.55
CA HIS A 106 -5.52 -12.19 14.36
C HIS A 106 -5.10 -13.13 13.24
N TYR A 107 -6.01 -13.42 12.30
CA TYR A 107 -5.67 -14.01 11.01
C TYR A 107 -5.91 -12.98 9.92
N ASN A 108 -4.82 -12.55 9.26
CA ASN A 108 -4.93 -11.63 8.14
C ASN A 108 -5.55 -12.33 6.94
N LYS A 109 -6.54 -11.67 6.31
CA LYS A 109 -7.09 -12.10 5.02
C LYS A 109 -6.15 -11.61 3.92
N SER A 110 -5.57 -12.54 3.15
CA SER A 110 -4.76 -12.13 2.00
C SER A 110 -5.64 -11.54 0.88
N SER A 111 -5.08 -10.59 0.15
CA SER A 111 -5.72 -9.96 -1.02
C SER A 111 -5.69 -10.83 -2.29
N GLY A 112 -5.29 -12.11 -2.19
CA GLY A 112 -5.16 -13.00 -3.35
C GLY A 112 -6.48 -13.14 -4.13
N THR A 113 -6.42 -12.89 -5.42
CA THR A 113 -7.57 -12.86 -6.34
C THR A 113 -7.98 -14.24 -6.83
N VAL A 114 -7.16 -15.29 -6.62
CA VAL A 114 -7.40 -16.65 -7.12
C VAL A 114 -7.53 -17.62 -5.95
N GLY A 115 -8.71 -18.21 -5.79
CA GLY A 115 -9.00 -19.24 -4.79
C GLY A 115 -9.61 -18.70 -3.48
N ASN A 116 -9.72 -19.58 -2.47
CA ASN A 116 -10.17 -19.20 -1.13
C ASN A 116 -9.17 -18.26 -0.47
N PRO A 117 -9.62 -17.18 0.19
CA PRO A 117 -8.72 -16.25 0.89
C PRO A 117 -7.88 -16.99 1.94
N LYS A 118 -6.57 -16.80 1.88
CA LYS A 118 -5.62 -17.41 2.82
C LYS A 118 -5.81 -16.76 4.20
N ARG A 119 -5.65 -17.57 5.25
CA ARG A 119 -5.59 -17.11 6.64
C ARG A 119 -4.13 -17.03 7.05
N ILE A 120 -3.58 -15.84 7.16
CA ILE A 120 -2.19 -15.62 7.55
C ILE A 120 -2.17 -15.30 9.04
N PRO A 121 -1.59 -16.15 9.90
CA PRO A 121 -1.54 -15.90 11.33
C PRO A 121 -0.74 -14.63 11.63
N LEU A 122 -1.22 -13.85 12.58
CA LEU A 122 -0.55 -12.67 13.11
C LEU A 122 -0.39 -12.85 14.62
N THR A 123 0.84 -13.02 15.06
CA THR A 123 1.15 -13.09 16.49
C THR A 123 1.14 -11.69 17.11
N GLU A 124 1.02 -11.62 18.43
CA GLU A 124 1.08 -10.36 19.18
C GLU A 124 2.39 -9.61 18.93
N GLU A 125 3.53 -10.32 18.89
CA GLU A 125 4.83 -9.73 18.59
C GLU A 125 4.89 -9.16 17.15
N ALA A 126 4.41 -9.91 16.15
CA ALA A 126 4.36 -9.43 14.78
C ALA A 126 3.44 -8.20 14.64
N PHE A 127 2.35 -8.17 15.38
CA PHE A 127 1.44 -7.02 15.40
C PHE A 127 2.09 -5.78 16.02
N GLN A 128 2.86 -5.93 17.11
CA GLN A 128 3.65 -4.84 17.70
C GLN A 128 4.67 -4.27 16.73
N VAL A 129 5.30 -5.11 15.90
CA VAL A 129 6.20 -4.65 14.83
C VAL A 129 5.45 -3.80 13.81
N PHE A 130 4.26 -4.23 13.38
CA PHE A 130 3.41 -3.41 12.51
C PHE A 130 3.06 -2.06 13.14
N GLN A 131 2.62 -2.06 14.40
CA GLN A 131 2.30 -0.83 15.12
C GLN A 131 3.52 0.10 15.20
N LYS A 132 4.69 -0.42 15.53
CA LYS A 132 5.96 0.31 15.65
C LYS A 132 6.34 1.03 14.35
N TYR A 133 6.26 0.33 13.22
CA TYR A 133 6.74 0.86 11.94
C TYR A 133 5.68 1.61 11.13
N ASN A 134 4.40 1.38 11.38
CA ASN A 134 3.34 2.10 10.67
C ASN A 134 3.13 3.52 11.20
N GLY A 135 2.80 3.69 12.48
CA GLY A 135 2.52 5.00 13.08
C GLY A 135 3.78 5.74 13.56
N PRO A 136 4.42 5.26 14.64
CA PRO A 136 5.57 5.92 15.27
C PRO A 136 6.72 6.18 14.28
N TYR A 137 7.18 5.17 13.56
CA TYR A 137 8.28 5.32 12.59
C TYR A 137 7.98 6.43 11.58
N ARG A 138 6.76 6.42 10.98
CA ARG A 138 6.34 7.44 10.03
C ARG A 138 6.42 8.83 10.63
N MET A 139 5.83 9.03 11.81
CA MET A 139 5.81 10.34 12.46
C MET A 139 7.21 10.80 12.87
N GLY A 140 8.07 9.88 13.29
CA GLY A 140 9.47 10.17 13.57
C GLY A 140 10.25 10.57 12.33
N LEU A 141 10.09 9.88 11.21
CA LEU A 141 10.77 10.20 9.95
C LEU A 141 10.29 11.56 9.40
N VAL A 142 8.97 11.79 9.37
CA VAL A 142 8.38 13.06 8.94
C VAL A 142 8.89 14.22 9.79
N ALA A 143 8.92 14.07 11.12
CA ALA A 143 9.43 15.11 12.02
C ALA A 143 10.92 15.37 11.81
N LYS A 144 11.73 14.35 11.55
CA LYS A 144 13.17 14.52 11.26
C LYS A 144 13.44 15.26 9.95
N GLU A 145 12.61 15.08 8.93
CA GLU A 145 12.84 15.70 7.61
C GLU A 145 12.11 17.04 7.42
N LEU A 146 10.91 17.22 7.98
CA LEU A 146 10.09 18.41 7.80
C LEU A 146 10.08 19.35 9.03
N GLY A 147 10.61 18.89 10.17
CA GLY A 147 10.39 19.56 11.44
C GLY A 147 8.99 19.29 11.99
N GLU A 148 8.48 20.18 12.83
CA GLU A 148 7.31 19.91 13.67
C GLU A 148 6.21 20.98 13.55
N ASP A 149 6.25 21.84 12.53
CA ASP A 149 5.27 22.93 12.37
C ASP A 149 3.87 22.42 12.02
N TRP A 150 3.74 21.19 11.52
CA TRP A 150 2.51 20.51 11.19
C TRP A 150 1.84 19.81 12.39
N ILE A 151 2.47 19.78 13.56
CA ILE A 151 2.07 18.92 14.69
C ILE A 151 0.64 19.17 15.16
N ASN A 152 0.16 20.40 15.12
CA ASN A 152 -1.15 20.80 15.66
C ASN A 152 -2.33 20.49 14.70
N GLY A 153 -2.04 20.12 13.47
CA GLY A 153 -3.10 19.90 12.48
C GLY A 153 -3.64 18.47 12.48
N ARG A 154 -4.81 18.34 11.86
CA ARG A 154 -5.48 17.06 11.65
C ARG A 154 -5.14 16.45 10.28
N ASN A 155 -5.45 15.16 10.15
CA ASN A 155 -5.24 14.36 8.96
C ASN A 155 -6.56 14.13 8.21
N MET A 156 -6.61 14.41 6.91
CA MET A 156 -7.67 13.89 6.05
C MET A 156 -7.29 12.47 5.63
N SER A 157 -7.74 11.49 6.41
CA SER A 157 -7.49 10.07 6.14
C SER A 157 -8.63 9.47 5.34
N ILE A 158 -8.32 9.03 4.12
CA ILE A 158 -9.24 8.30 3.27
C ILE A 158 -9.08 6.81 3.60
N ALA A 159 -9.80 6.39 4.62
CA ALA A 159 -9.76 5.03 5.12
C ALA A 159 -11.19 4.54 5.28
N GLU A 160 -11.58 3.59 4.44
CA GLU A 160 -12.90 2.98 4.48
C GLU A 160 -12.79 1.57 5.05
N SER A 161 -13.47 1.32 6.16
CA SER A 161 -13.56 0.00 6.79
C SER A 161 -14.91 -0.64 6.45
N ILE A 162 -15.06 -1.05 5.19
CA ILE A 162 -16.29 -1.69 4.67
C ILE A 162 -16.39 -3.15 5.15
N ALA A 163 -15.25 -3.79 5.44
CA ALA A 163 -15.21 -5.19 5.82
C ALA A 163 -15.36 -5.36 7.34
N GLU A 164 -16.31 -6.20 7.76
CA GLU A 164 -16.40 -6.61 9.16
C GLU A 164 -15.26 -7.56 9.53
N ILE A 165 -14.73 -7.38 10.74
CA ILE A 165 -13.85 -8.37 11.36
C ILE A 165 -14.71 -9.57 11.75
N GLN A 166 -14.41 -10.71 11.19
CA GLN A 166 -15.02 -12.00 11.50
C GLN A 166 -14.24 -12.70 12.63
N HIS A 167 -14.79 -13.78 13.16
CA HIS A 167 -14.10 -14.67 14.10
C HIS A 167 -14.02 -16.06 13.48
N VAL A 168 -12.84 -16.69 13.59
CA VAL A 168 -12.70 -18.12 13.31
C VAL A 168 -13.22 -18.93 14.48
N LYS A 169 -13.37 -20.25 14.36
CA LYS A 169 -13.97 -21.09 15.42
C LYS A 169 -13.19 -21.04 16.75
N SER A 170 -11.87 -20.88 16.71
CA SER A 170 -11.08 -20.69 17.92
C SER A 170 -11.35 -19.36 18.65
N GLY A 171 -12.22 -18.50 18.11
CA GLY A 171 -12.54 -17.20 18.68
C GLY A 171 -11.58 -16.07 18.29
N VAL A 172 -10.50 -16.37 17.58
CA VAL A 172 -9.54 -15.35 17.10
C VAL A 172 -10.16 -14.55 15.95
N THR A 173 -9.87 -13.25 15.88
CA THR A 173 -10.36 -12.37 14.81
C THR A 173 -9.75 -12.71 13.46
N TYR A 174 -10.52 -12.51 12.38
CA TYR A 174 -10.12 -12.74 10.99
C TYR A 174 -10.60 -11.59 10.09
N GLY A 175 -9.74 -11.06 9.25
CA GLY A 175 -10.08 -10.00 8.30
C GLY A 175 -8.85 -9.27 7.76
N ALA A 176 -9.07 -8.14 7.11
CA ALA A 176 -7.96 -7.31 6.63
C ALA A 176 -7.23 -6.64 7.81
N LEU A 177 -5.89 -6.64 7.78
CA LEU A 177 -5.08 -6.01 8.82
C LEU A 177 -5.37 -4.51 8.96
N SER A 178 -5.63 -3.80 7.86
CA SER A 178 -5.98 -2.38 7.88
C SER A 178 -7.25 -2.11 8.70
N VAL A 179 -8.25 -2.98 8.60
CA VAL A 179 -9.52 -2.88 9.38
C VAL A 179 -9.24 -3.07 10.88
N LYS A 180 -8.41 -4.07 11.23
CA LYS A 180 -7.99 -4.27 12.62
C LYS A 180 -7.24 -3.05 13.16
N MET A 181 -6.29 -2.51 12.39
CA MET A 181 -5.49 -1.34 12.77
C MET A 181 -6.38 -0.11 13.01
N ILE A 182 -7.28 0.20 12.08
CA ILE A 182 -8.21 1.34 12.21
C ILE A 182 -9.13 1.15 13.44
N GLY A 183 -9.60 -0.07 13.68
CA GLY A 183 -10.46 -0.38 14.82
C GLY A 183 -9.84 -0.02 16.18
N GLU A 184 -8.54 -0.21 16.34
CA GLU A 184 -7.81 0.16 17.55
C GLU A 184 -7.66 1.68 17.74
N PHE A 185 -7.64 2.45 16.65
CA PHE A 185 -7.59 3.91 16.69
C PHE A 185 -8.97 4.57 16.80
N ARG A 186 -10.06 3.81 16.70
CA ARG A 186 -11.42 4.35 16.69
C ARG A 186 -11.72 5.38 17.80
N PRO A 187 -11.31 5.19 19.07
CA PRO A 187 -11.55 6.17 20.13
C PRO A 187 -10.87 7.53 19.90
N TYR A 188 -9.85 7.59 19.04
CA TYR A 188 -9.03 8.77 18.78
C TYR A 188 -9.33 9.43 17.43
N LEU A 189 -10.19 8.83 16.59
CA LEU A 189 -10.43 9.31 15.23
C LEU A 189 -10.87 10.77 15.20
N GLY A 190 -11.87 11.15 15.99
CA GLY A 190 -12.39 12.52 16.00
C GLY A 190 -11.40 13.60 16.45
N MET A 191 -10.32 13.22 17.16
CA MET A 191 -9.25 14.16 17.54
C MET A 191 -8.21 14.33 16.43
N SER A 192 -7.87 13.25 15.74
CA SER A 192 -6.74 13.20 14.80
C SER A 192 -7.17 13.33 13.34
N PHE A 193 -8.41 12.92 13.00
CA PHE A 193 -8.90 12.89 11.62
C PHE A 193 -9.99 13.94 11.40
N THR A 194 -10.03 14.47 10.17
CA THR A 194 -11.12 15.37 9.75
C THR A 194 -12.38 14.60 9.43
N SER A 195 -12.25 13.39 8.87
CA SER A 195 -13.36 12.54 8.44
C SER A 195 -14.14 11.99 9.64
N PRO A 196 -15.47 12.03 9.58
CA PRO A 196 -16.32 11.48 10.64
C PRO A 196 -16.34 9.93 10.58
N ASP A 197 -16.80 9.31 11.68
CA ASP A 197 -16.94 7.84 11.77
C ASP A 197 -17.75 7.26 10.60
N GLU A 198 -18.80 7.97 10.17
CA GLU A 198 -19.69 7.55 9.08
C GLU A 198 -18.98 7.48 7.70
N ALA A 199 -17.86 8.19 7.53
CA ALA A 199 -17.02 8.07 6.34
C ALA A 199 -15.99 6.93 6.46
N ILE A 200 -15.55 6.63 7.68
CA ILE A 200 -14.52 5.60 7.95
C ILE A 200 -15.17 4.22 8.09
N TYR A 201 -16.38 4.16 8.67
CA TYR A 201 -17.19 2.95 8.80
C TYR A 201 -18.54 3.14 8.06
N PRO A 202 -18.50 3.24 6.71
CA PRO A 202 -19.69 3.58 5.95
C PRO A 202 -20.71 2.44 5.97
N GLU A 203 -21.98 2.81 6.09
CA GLU A 203 -23.09 1.94 5.71
C GLU A 203 -23.15 1.81 4.19
N SER A 204 -23.80 0.75 3.69
CA SER A 204 -24.04 0.58 2.26
C SER A 204 -24.72 1.82 1.67
N GLU A 205 -24.33 2.21 0.46
CA GLU A 205 -24.81 3.39 -0.29
C GLU A 205 -24.38 4.76 0.25
N THR A 206 -23.57 4.84 1.32
CA THR A 206 -23.05 6.12 1.81
C THR A 206 -22.02 6.70 0.83
N ASN A 207 -22.23 7.95 0.39
CA ASN A 207 -21.24 8.65 -0.44
C ASN A 207 -20.06 9.13 0.40
N THR A 208 -19.06 8.27 0.56
CA THR A 208 -17.87 8.53 1.37
C THR A 208 -16.99 9.62 0.78
N ARG A 209 -16.91 9.75 -0.56
CA ARG A 209 -16.14 10.80 -1.24
C ARG A 209 -16.65 12.19 -0.85
N TYR A 210 -17.97 12.36 -0.84
CA TYR A 210 -18.59 13.59 -0.34
C TYR A 210 -18.23 13.88 1.11
N LEU A 211 -18.30 12.87 1.99
CA LEU A 211 -18.01 13.04 3.41
C LEU A 211 -16.54 13.42 3.65
N HIS A 212 -15.60 12.69 3.05
CA HIS A 212 -14.18 13.01 3.17
C HIS A 212 -13.88 14.42 2.64
N ALA A 213 -14.42 14.77 1.47
CA ALA A 213 -14.24 16.08 0.85
C ALA A 213 -14.80 17.20 1.74
N ARG A 214 -16.07 17.07 2.17
CA ARG A 214 -16.75 18.09 2.96
C ARG A 214 -16.05 18.36 4.30
N PHE A 215 -15.80 17.29 5.09
CA PHE A 215 -15.20 17.44 6.41
C PHE A 215 -13.73 17.86 6.33
N GLY A 216 -13.01 17.48 5.27
CA GLY A 216 -11.70 18.02 4.96
C GLY A 216 -11.73 19.53 4.68
N LEU A 217 -12.68 19.99 3.84
CA LEU A 217 -12.82 21.41 3.49
C LEU A 217 -13.26 22.30 4.66
N MET A 218 -14.01 21.75 5.61
CA MET A 218 -14.38 22.47 6.83
C MET A 218 -13.18 22.77 7.74
N ASP A 219 -12.12 21.96 7.67
CA ASP A 219 -10.92 22.13 8.50
C ASP A 219 -9.88 23.01 7.81
N GLN A 220 -9.61 24.17 8.38
CA GLN A 220 -8.57 25.10 7.88
C GLN A 220 -7.16 24.65 8.26
N ASP A 221 -7.01 23.94 9.38
CA ASP A 221 -5.73 23.56 9.98
C ASP A 221 -5.28 22.15 9.59
N LEU A 222 -5.82 21.63 8.49
CA LEU A 222 -5.39 20.36 7.95
C LEU A 222 -3.90 20.44 7.53
N THR A 223 -3.10 19.50 8.04
CA THR A 223 -1.65 19.48 7.79
C THR A 223 -1.17 18.31 6.99
N ASN A 224 -1.96 17.25 6.92
CA ASN A 224 -1.59 16.08 6.13
C ASN A 224 -2.81 15.31 5.60
N MET A 225 -2.55 14.52 4.56
CA MET A 225 -3.53 13.64 3.94
C MET A 225 -2.99 12.22 3.92
N ALA A 226 -3.88 11.24 4.06
CA ALA A 226 -3.49 9.84 3.98
C ALA A 226 -4.54 9.00 3.27
N ALA A 227 -4.08 8.01 2.51
CA ALA A 227 -4.92 6.94 1.99
C ALA A 227 -4.12 5.64 1.96
N ASN A 228 -4.76 4.50 2.19
CA ASN A 228 -4.08 3.22 2.01
C ASN A 228 -3.54 3.10 0.58
N PHE A 229 -4.39 3.36 -0.42
CA PHE A 229 -4.02 3.46 -1.82
C PHE A 229 -4.31 4.87 -2.33
N LEU A 230 -3.36 5.51 -2.98
CA LEU A 230 -3.48 6.91 -3.41
C LEU A 230 -4.57 7.14 -4.44
N GLY A 231 -5.04 6.09 -5.14
CA GLY A 231 -6.21 6.16 -6.00
C GLY A 231 -7.46 6.69 -5.28
N PHE A 232 -7.71 6.24 -4.04
CA PHE A 232 -8.87 6.73 -3.27
C PHE A 232 -8.76 8.22 -2.92
N LEU A 233 -7.55 8.72 -2.63
CA LEU A 233 -7.37 10.15 -2.42
C LEU A 233 -7.59 10.93 -3.72
N LEU A 234 -7.10 10.41 -4.84
CA LEU A 234 -7.33 11.03 -6.15
C LEU A 234 -8.83 11.15 -6.46
N GLU A 235 -9.62 10.12 -6.15
CA GLU A 235 -11.09 10.17 -6.31
C GLU A 235 -11.74 11.25 -5.45
N VAL A 236 -11.32 11.42 -4.20
CA VAL A 236 -11.82 12.50 -3.34
C VAL A 236 -11.44 13.88 -3.88
N LEU A 237 -10.22 14.05 -4.39
CA LEU A 237 -9.77 15.32 -4.99
C LEU A 237 -10.53 15.63 -6.30
N ARG A 238 -10.77 14.61 -7.13
CA ARG A 238 -11.63 14.73 -8.32
C ARG A 238 -13.07 15.08 -7.95
N TYR A 239 -13.61 14.44 -6.94
CA TYR A 239 -14.94 14.75 -6.43
C TYR A 239 -15.04 16.23 -5.99
N MET A 240 -14.03 16.75 -5.30
CA MET A 240 -13.97 18.19 -4.96
C MET A 240 -13.97 19.06 -6.21
N GLU A 241 -13.19 18.72 -7.25
CA GLU A 241 -13.12 19.46 -8.50
C GLU A 241 -14.47 19.50 -9.23
N GLN A 242 -15.16 18.36 -9.27
CA GLN A 242 -16.43 18.22 -10.00
C GLN A 242 -17.64 18.79 -9.25
N HIS A 243 -17.60 18.81 -7.90
CA HIS A 243 -18.75 19.14 -7.05
C HIS A 243 -18.49 20.28 -6.05
N TRP A 244 -17.48 21.13 -6.30
CA TRP A 244 -17.09 22.16 -5.34
C TRP A 244 -18.22 23.15 -5.01
N GLU A 245 -19.10 23.49 -5.96
CA GLU A 245 -20.23 24.40 -5.73
C GLU A 245 -21.21 23.82 -4.70
N LEU A 246 -21.57 22.55 -4.86
CA LEU A 246 -22.42 21.84 -3.91
C LEU A 246 -21.77 21.76 -2.53
N LEU A 247 -20.49 21.37 -2.47
CA LEU A 247 -19.74 21.26 -1.20
C LEU A 247 -19.68 22.61 -0.48
N VAL A 248 -19.40 23.69 -1.19
CA VAL A 248 -19.32 25.04 -0.64
C VAL A 248 -20.69 25.52 -0.14
N ASN A 249 -21.76 25.30 -0.90
CA ASN A 249 -23.11 25.66 -0.49
C ASN A 249 -23.55 24.92 0.76
N ASP A 250 -23.28 23.62 0.84
CA ASP A 250 -23.57 22.79 2.00
C ASP A 250 -22.79 23.23 3.25
N ILE A 251 -21.51 23.64 3.06
CA ILE A 251 -20.69 24.19 4.15
C ILE A 251 -21.24 25.56 4.61
N GLU A 252 -21.62 26.41 3.69
CA GLU A 252 -22.19 27.73 3.97
C GLU A 252 -23.46 27.64 4.82
N GLN A 253 -24.35 26.73 4.47
CA GLN A 253 -25.66 26.58 5.09
C GLN A 253 -25.66 25.62 6.29
N GLY A 254 -24.62 24.81 6.48
CA GLY A 254 -24.59 23.73 7.47
C GLY A 254 -25.59 22.61 7.17
N THR A 255 -25.77 22.29 5.88
CA THR A 255 -26.72 21.28 5.38
C THR A 255 -25.99 20.14 4.67
N ILE A 256 -26.72 19.11 4.32
CA ILE A 256 -26.30 18.04 3.39
C ILE A 256 -27.36 17.96 2.29
N ASP A 257 -26.96 18.18 1.06
CA ASP A 257 -27.86 18.11 -0.09
C ASP A 257 -28.62 16.76 -0.12
N LEU A 258 -29.91 16.81 -0.44
CA LEU A 258 -30.77 15.63 -0.41
C LEU A 258 -30.41 14.58 -1.48
N GLY A 259 -29.74 14.99 -2.54
CA GLY A 259 -29.24 14.10 -3.58
C GLY A 259 -28.02 13.25 -3.16
N ILE A 260 -27.38 13.59 -2.02
CA ILE A 260 -26.26 12.79 -1.49
C ILE A 260 -26.79 11.51 -0.88
N LYS A 261 -26.37 10.37 -1.43
CA LYS A 261 -26.80 9.04 -0.98
C LYS A 261 -26.24 8.72 0.41
N MET A 262 -27.12 8.39 1.34
CA MET A 262 -26.85 7.86 2.68
C MET A 262 -28.17 7.50 3.37
N SER A 263 -28.14 6.69 4.44
CA SER A 263 -29.34 6.44 5.24
C SER A 263 -29.79 7.68 6.04
N GLU A 264 -31.04 7.71 6.48
CA GLU A 264 -31.56 8.80 7.31
C GLU A 264 -30.89 8.84 8.69
N GLU A 265 -30.48 7.69 9.23
CA GLU A 265 -29.70 7.58 10.47
C GLU A 265 -28.35 8.26 10.33
N VAL A 266 -27.60 7.95 9.25
CA VAL A 266 -26.31 8.56 8.93
C VAL A 266 -26.49 10.07 8.73
N ARG A 267 -27.48 10.50 7.95
CA ARG A 267 -27.79 11.92 7.72
C ARG A 267 -28.06 12.67 9.02
N SER A 268 -28.91 12.11 9.87
CA SER A 268 -29.26 12.71 11.16
C SER A 268 -28.07 12.78 12.11
N SER A 269 -27.18 11.78 12.09
CA SER A 269 -25.93 11.79 12.87
C SER A 269 -24.99 12.88 12.41
N LEU A 270 -24.78 13.01 11.10
CA LEU A 270 -23.90 14.00 10.50
C LEU A 270 -24.40 15.44 10.72
N LEU A 271 -25.73 15.68 10.61
CA LEU A 271 -26.31 17.01 10.85
C LEU A 271 -26.08 17.53 12.27
N LYS A 272 -25.86 16.66 13.25
CA LYS A 272 -25.46 17.05 14.62
C LYS A 272 -24.00 17.49 14.74
N LYS A 273 -23.16 17.13 13.77
CA LYS A 273 -21.70 17.40 13.75
C LYS A 273 -21.34 18.62 12.93
N ILE A 274 -22.28 19.18 12.17
CA ILE A 274 -22.06 20.29 11.27
C ILE A 274 -22.86 21.53 11.68
N GLN A 275 -22.33 22.68 11.31
CA GLN A 275 -22.99 23.97 11.51
C GLN A 275 -22.68 24.88 10.31
N PRO A 276 -23.47 25.96 10.08
CA PRO A 276 -23.16 26.93 9.04
C PRO A 276 -21.77 27.54 9.22
N MET A 277 -20.99 27.61 8.12
CA MET A 277 -19.65 28.19 8.08
C MET A 277 -19.53 29.16 6.89
N PRO A 278 -20.26 30.30 6.91
CA PRO A 278 -20.32 31.21 5.76
C PRO A 278 -18.95 31.85 5.41
N GLU A 279 -18.13 32.17 6.42
CA GLU A 279 -16.80 32.73 6.17
C GLU A 279 -15.88 31.74 5.45
N ARG A 280 -15.87 30.47 5.92
CA ARG A 280 -15.10 29.41 5.27
C ARG A 280 -15.63 29.11 3.85
N ALA A 281 -16.92 29.10 3.67
CA ALA A 281 -17.54 28.90 2.37
C ALA A 281 -17.17 30.04 1.38
N GLN A 282 -17.15 31.29 1.83
CA GLN A 282 -16.73 32.43 1.01
C GLN A 282 -15.25 32.30 0.60
N GLU A 283 -14.37 31.92 1.51
CA GLU A 283 -12.96 31.66 1.25
C GLU A 283 -12.79 30.55 0.19
N LEU A 284 -13.41 29.38 0.42
CA LEU A 284 -13.37 28.24 -0.49
C LEU A 284 -13.90 28.59 -1.89
N ARG A 285 -15.02 29.32 -1.97
CA ARG A 285 -15.59 29.78 -3.24
C ARG A 285 -14.59 30.65 -4.01
N GLY A 286 -13.92 31.57 -3.31
CA GLY A 286 -12.88 32.41 -3.92
C GLY A 286 -11.67 31.63 -4.42
N ILE A 287 -11.32 30.51 -3.76
CA ILE A 287 -10.23 29.62 -4.19
C ILE A 287 -10.66 28.79 -5.40
N PHE A 288 -11.81 28.13 -5.35
CA PHE A 288 -12.31 27.28 -6.43
C PHE A 288 -12.60 28.03 -7.72
N MET A 289 -13.11 29.27 -7.64
CA MET A 289 -13.32 30.13 -8.82
C MET A 289 -12.03 30.46 -9.58
N GLN A 290 -10.84 30.27 -8.99
CA GLN A 290 -9.56 30.42 -9.69
C GLN A 290 -9.23 29.20 -10.58
N GLY A 291 -10.04 28.15 -10.53
CA GLY A 291 -9.88 26.93 -11.32
C GLY A 291 -8.79 26.00 -10.76
N PHE A 292 -8.59 24.89 -11.49
CA PHE A 292 -7.70 23.78 -11.12
C PHE A 292 -6.47 23.67 -12.02
N GLU A 293 -6.17 24.70 -12.81
CA GLU A 293 -4.97 24.77 -13.67
C GLU A 293 -3.66 24.75 -12.89
N LYS A 294 -3.72 25.11 -11.62
CA LYS A 294 -2.57 25.08 -10.69
C LYS A 294 -2.95 24.28 -9.46
N PRO A 295 -1.97 23.64 -8.83
CA PRO A 295 -2.20 22.87 -7.61
C PRO A 295 -3.04 23.64 -6.59
N ILE A 296 -4.19 23.09 -6.24
CA ILE A 296 -5.19 23.76 -5.41
C ILE A 296 -5.03 23.46 -3.93
N VAL A 297 -4.49 22.28 -3.57
CA VAL A 297 -4.34 21.84 -2.17
C VAL A 297 -3.59 22.84 -1.32
N PRO A 298 -2.46 23.46 -1.76
CA PRO A 298 -1.77 24.48 -0.96
C PRO A 298 -2.57 25.79 -0.73
N LYS A 299 -3.62 26.03 -1.53
CA LYS A 299 -4.53 27.16 -1.36
C LYS A 299 -5.65 26.82 -0.39
N LEU A 300 -6.22 25.61 -0.50
CA LEU A 300 -7.28 25.12 0.38
C LEU A 300 -6.77 24.91 1.81
N TRP A 301 -5.53 24.42 1.94
CA TRP A 301 -4.87 24.09 3.20
C TRP A 301 -3.42 24.59 3.19
N PRO A 302 -3.18 25.85 3.55
CA PRO A 302 -1.84 26.44 3.53
C PRO A 302 -0.83 25.74 4.45
N HIS A 303 -1.34 25.01 5.46
CA HIS A 303 -0.53 24.26 6.42
C HIS A 303 -0.31 22.79 6.04
N ALA A 304 -0.84 22.33 4.90
CA ALA A 304 -0.61 20.98 4.42
C ALA A 304 0.86 20.77 4.06
N GLN A 305 1.51 19.79 4.69
CA GLN A 305 2.95 19.55 4.53
C GLN A 305 3.29 18.18 3.95
N PHE A 306 2.48 17.17 4.18
CA PHE A 306 2.79 15.85 3.64
C PHE A 306 1.54 15.00 3.31
N LEU A 307 1.79 14.03 2.46
CA LEU A 307 0.87 12.99 2.01
C LEU A 307 1.42 11.63 2.42
N THR A 308 0.54 10.71 2.85
CA THR A 308 0.90 9.32 3.16
C THR A 308 0.08 8.35 2.33
N GLY A 309 0.72 7.33 1.75
CA GLY A 309 -0.01 6.24 1.07
C GLY A 309 0.88 5.31 0.28
N VAL A 310 0.30 4.23 -0.25
CA VAL A 310 0.95 3.36 -1.22
C VAL A 310 0.97 4.08 -2.57
N GLY A 311 2.17 4.43 -3.02
CA GLY A 311 2.40 5.15 -4.28
C GLY A 311 3.54 4.55 -5.09
N SER A 312 3.91 3.28 -4.85
CA SER A 312 4.93 2.53 -5.58
C SER A 312 4.29 1.47 -6.49
N GLY A 313 5.08 0.91 -7.40
CA GLY A 313 4.60 -0.08 -8.36
C GLY A 313 3.43 0.46 -9.20
N GLY A 314 2.36 -0.31 -9.34
CA GLY A 314 1.18 0.08 -10.11
C GLY A 314 0.44 1.32 -9.59
N PHE A 315 0.69 1.77 -8.36
CA PHE A 315 0.04 2.95 -7.78
C PHE A 315 0.80 4.26 -8.03
N LYS A 316 1.98 4.22 -8.65
CA LYS A 316 2.79 5.40 -8.95
C LYS A 316 2.04 6.44 -9.78
N VAL A 317 1.26 6.01 -10.75
CA VAL A 317 0.48 6.91 -11.61
C VAL A 317 -0.46 7.81 -10.81
N TYR A 318 -1.09 7.28 -9.76
CA TYR A 318 -1.95 8.08 -8.89
C TYR A 318 -1.17 9.10 -8.07
N ALA A 319 0.00 8.71 -7.56
CA ALA A 319 0.90 9.60 -6.84
C ALA A 319 1.37 10.77 -7.71
N ASP A 320 1.74 10.50 -8.96
CA ASP A 320 2.19 11.50 -9.90
C ASP A 320 1.04 12.45 -10.31
N LYS A 321 -0.16 11.92 -10.62
CA LYS A 321 -1.35 12.74 -10.90
C LYS A 321 -1.74 13.65 -9.73
N ILE A 322 -1.74 13.12 -8.50
CA ILE A 322 -2.02 13.92 -7.30
C ILE A 322 -1.00 15.04 -7.14
N LYS A 323 0.28 14.73 -7.30
CA LYS A 323 1.35 15.71 -7.23
C LYS A 323 1.21 16.80 -8.29
N GLU A 324 1.09 16.41 -9.55
CA GLU A 324 1.11 17.35 -10.68
C GLU A 324 -0.13 18.24 -10.70
N LYS A 325 -1.31 17.66 -10.52
CA LYS A 325 -2.58 18.39 -10.67
C LYS A 325 -3.02 19.11 -9.38
N TYR A 326 -2.87 18.47 -8.21
CA TYR A 326 -3.51 18.97 -7.00
C TYR A 326 -2.57 19.51 -5.92
N MET A 327 -1.41 18.89 -5.69
CA MET A 327 -0.56 19.19 -4.53
C MET A 327 0.67 20.04 -4.85
N GLY A 328 1.27 19.88 -6.03
CA GLY A 328 2.54 20.51 -6.38
C GLY A 328 3.75 19.91 -5.65
N GLU A 329 4.90 20.58 -5.77
CA GLU A 329 6.18 20.09 -5.25
C GLU A 329 6.39 20.30 -3.74
N LYS A 330 5.66 21.23 -3.13
CA LYS A 330 5.89 21.61 -1.73
C LYS A 330 5.40 20.60 -0.70
N ILE A 331 4.40 19.78 -1.06
CA ILE A 331 3.84 18.78 -0.17
C ILE A 331 4.69 17.51 -0.29
N ALA A 332 5.34 17.14 0.80
CA ALA A 332 6.17 15.94 0.86
C ALA A 332 5.33 14.66 0.78
N ARG A 333 5.94 13.58 0.30
CA ARG A 333 5.27 12.29 0.14
C ARG A 333 5.97 11.25 0.99
N TYR A 334 5.23 10.68 1.92
CA TYR A 334 5.62 9.50 2.65
C TYR A 334 4.98 8.28 1.95
N PHE A 335 5.76 7.59 1.14
CA PHE A 335 5.30 6.32 0.57
C PHE A 335 5.48 5.21 1.59
N THR A 336 4.40 4.52 1.93
CA THR A 336 4.49 3.37 2.83
C THR A 336 5.29 2.28 2.12
N GLY A 337 6.31 1.74 2.72
CA GLY A 337 7.11 0.67 2.13
C GLY A 337 6.28 -0.56 1.71
N ILE A 338 6.90 -1.71 1.59
CA ILE A 338 6.24 -2.96 1.22
C ILE A 338 5.63 -3.59 2.48
N ASN A 339 4.30 -3.64 2.52
CA ASN A 339 3.52 -4.26 3.58
C ASN A 339 2.73 -5.44 3.02
N ALA A 340 2.83 -6.59 3.67
CA ALA A 340 2.09 -7.79 3.29
C ALA A 340 1.29 -8.34 4.48
N SER A 341 0.38 -9.27 4.20
CA SER A 341 -0.34 -10.00 5.25
C SER A 341 0.61 -10.78 6.15
N GLU A 342 1.75 -11.17 5.63
CA GLU A 342 2.82 -11.92 6.29
C GLU A 342 3.67 -11.07 7.23
N GLY A 343 3.72 -9.75 7.04
CA GLY A 343 4.46 -8.83 7.89
C GLY A 343 4.90 -7.53 7.22
N MET A 344 5.62 -6.71 7.98
CA MET A 344 6.25 -5.47 7.54
C MET A 344 7.58 -5.80 6.84
N ILE A 345 7.60 -5.77 5.51
CA ILE A 345 8.79 -6.14 4.72
C ILE A 345 9.78 -4.97 4.69
N SER A 346 9.31 -3.77 4.41
CA SER A 346 10.18 -2.62 4.26
C SER A 346 9.49 -1.33 4.66
N VAL A 347 10.29 -0.31 4.95
CA VAL A 347 9.83 1.05 5.27
C VAL A 347 10.57 2.08 4.42
N PRO A 348 9.98 3.25 4.14
CA PRO A 348 10.70 4.32 3.46
C PRO A 348 11.88 4.78 4.32
N TYR A 349 13.01 5.08 3.71
CA TYR A 349 14.20 5.58 4.40
C TYR A 349 14.32 7.11 4.33
N ARG A 350 13.50 7.74 3.49
CA ARG A 350 13.36 9.21 3.33
C ARG A 350 12.02 9.56 2.70
N LEU A 351 11.63 10.81 2.76
CA LEU A 351 10.47 11.34 2.06
C LEU A 351 10.74 11.48 0.55
N ASN A 352 9.67 11.56 -0.23
CA ASN A 352 9.69 11.78 -1.69
C ASN A 352 10.39 10.69 -2.51
N ASP A 353 10.66 9.52 -1.93
CA ASP A 353 11.20 8.36 -2.62
C ASP A 353 10.23 7.17 -2.47
N GLU A 354 9.82 6.58 -3.57
CA GLU A 354 8.93 5.41 -3.60
C GLU A 354 9.64 4.10 -3.20
N LYS A 355 10.96 4.14 -3.12
CA LYS A 355 11.78 3.01 -2.70
C LYS A 355 11.87 2.94 -1.19
N SER A 356 12.17 1.75 -0.70
CA SER A 356 12.17 1.44 0.73
C SER A 356 13.37 0.58 1.11
N VAL A 357 13.59 0.40 2.40
CA VAL A 357 14.63 -0.50 2.92
C VAL A 357 14.00 -1.59 3.78
N PRO A 358 14.52 -2.83 3.76
CA PRO A 358 14.02 -3.89 4.62
C PRO A 358 14.20 -3.52 6.09
N VAL A 359 13.37 -4.13 6.93
CA VAL A 359 13.39 -3.92 8.39
C VAL A 359 14.02 -5.12 9.08
N PRO A 360 15.30 -5.07 9.49
CA PRO A 360 16.04 -6.25 9.95
C PRO A 360 15.47 -6.92 11.21
N ASP A 361 14.68 -6.21 12.03
CA ASP A 361 14.03 -6.75 13.23
C ASP A 361 12.55 -7.15 13.02
N SER A 362 12.07 -7.12 11.78
CA SER A 362 10.71 -7.53 11.42
C SER A 362 10.63 -8.99 10.98
N MET A 363 11.54 -9.40 10.12
CA MET A 363 11.64 -10.77 9.59
C MET A 363 13.07 -11.06 9.12
N PHE A 364 13.42 -12.32 9.02
CA PHE A 364 14.65 -12.75 8.36
C PHE A 364 14.38 -12.85 6.86
N TYR A 365 15.29 -12.30 6.06
CA TYR A 365 15.16 -12.19 4.62
C TYR A 365 16.14 -13.09 3.87
N GLU A 366 15.62 -13.80 2.89
CA GLU A 366 16.34 -14.48 1.83
C GLU A 366 15.82 -13.99 0.49
N PHE A 367 16.63 -14.07 -0.54
CA PHE A 367 16.32 -13.55 -1.86
C PHE A 367 16.67 -14.57 -2.93
N LEU A 368 15.73 -14.90 -3.81
CA LEU A 368 15.94 -15.77 -4.96
C LEU A 368 16.02 -14.92 -6.23
N PRO A 369 17.12 -14.97 -7.02
CA PRO A 369 17.16 -14.27 -8.31
C PRO A 369 15.96 -14.66 -9.19
N THR A 370 15.31 -13.69 -9.82
CA THR A 370 14.08 -13.95 -10.60
C THR A 370 14.33 -14.81 -11.85
N ASP A 371 15.60 -14.90 -12.28
CA ASP A 371 16.06 -15.75 -13.39
C ASP A 371 16.55 -17.14 -12.94
N ALA A 372 16.39 -17.48 -11.68
CA ALA A 372 16.90 -18.74 -11.11
C ALA A 372 16.04 -19.97 -11.44
N ASP A 373 14.83 -19.81 -12.03
CA ASP A 373 13.92 -20.92 -12.40
C ASP A 373 13.70 -21.95 -11.27
N ASP A 374 13.46 -21.44 -10.04
CA ASP A 374 13.29 -22.23 -8.80
C ASP A 374 14.52 -23.05 -8.36
N ASP A 375 15.72 -22.71 -8.84
CA ASP A 375 16.97 -23.22 -8.31
C ASP A 375 17.29 -22.58 -6.94
N PHE A 376 16.82 -23.17 -5.86
CA PHE A 376 16.98 -22.66 -4.49
C PHE A 376 18.43 -22.68 -3.98
N SER A 377 19.36 -23.31 -4.70
CA SER A 377 20.78 -23.21 -4.39
C SER A 377 21.35 -21.80 -4.65
N LYS A 378 20.63 -20.98 -5.40
CA LYS A 378 20.98 -19.57 -5.72
C LYS A 378 20.42 -18.56 -4.74
N ILE A 379 19.75 -19.01 -3.68
CA ILE A 379 19.22 -18.11 -2.63
C ILE A 379 20.39 -17.40 -1.95
N VAL A 380 20.27 -16.09 -1.83
CA VAL A 380 21.26 -15.21 -1.20
C VAL A 380 20.65 -14.47 0.00
N THR A 381 21.50 -13.96 0.89
CA THR A 381 21.12 -13.14 2.04
C THR A 381 21.20 -11.65 1.72
N ILE A 382 20.77 -10.81 2.67
CA ILE A 382 20.63 -9.35 2.49
C ILE A 382 21.94 -8.63 2.12
N ASP A 383 23.08 -9.15 2.57
CA ASP A 383 24.43 -8.62 2.30
C ASP A 383 25.00 -9.00 0.94
N GLN A 384 24.46 -10.05 0.31
CA GLN A 384 24.90 -10.60 -0.98
C GLN A 384 24.14 -10.03 -2.19
N LEU A 385 23.19 -9.13 -1.96
CA LEU A 385 22.38 -8.55 -3.00
C LEU A 385 23.18 -7.60 -3.90
N GLU A 386 22.95 -7.71 -5.22
CA GLU A 386 23.62 -6.91 -6.23
C GLU A 386 22.71 -5.81 -6.78
N THR A 387 23.22 -4.58 -6.81
CA THR A 387 22.50 -3.43 -7.40
C THR A 387 22.16 -3.68 -8.86
N GLY A 388 20.93 -3.39 -9.25
CA GLY A 388 20.38 -3.55 -10.59
C GLY A 388 19.73 -4.90 -10.86
N LYS A 389 19.97 -5.92 -10.01
CA LYS A 389 19.34 -7.25 -10.13
C LYS A 389 17.97 -7.31 -9.47
N GLU A 390 17.18 -8.28 -9.90
CA GLU A 390 15.81 -8.52 -9.44
C GLU A 390 15.73 -9.85 -8.68
N TYR A 391 14.99 -9.84 -7.57
CA TYR A 391 14.88 -10.97 -6.66
C TYR A 391 13.46 -11.18 -6.18
N GLU A 392 13.05 -12.44 -6.03
CA GLU A 392 11.89 -12.82 -5.23
C GLU A 392 12.25 -12.75 -3.74
N VAL A 393 11.36 -12.16 -2.94
CA VAL A 393 11.53 -12.08 -1.50
C VAL A 393 11.04 -13.36 -0.84
N ILE A 394 11.89 -13.98 -0.03
CA ILE A 394 11.58 -15.13 0.82
C ILE A 394 11.77 -14.71 2.27
N VAL A 395 10.81 -15.05 3.13
CA VAL A 395 10.81 -14.56 4.51
C VAL A 395 10.68 -15.65 5.54
N THR A 396 11.32 -15.44 6.70
CA THR A 396 11.02 -16.15 7.94
C THR A 396 10.51 -15.12 8.93
N ASN A 397 9.24 -15.26 9.36
CA ASN A 397 8.56 -14.22 10.11
C ASN A 397 8.26 -14.61 11.57
N LEU A 398 7.81 -13.64 12.36
CA LEU A 398 7.44 -13.79 13.78
C LEU A 398 6.13 -14.56 14.00
N SER A 399 5.45 -14.97 12.93
CA SER A 399 4.13 -15.63 12.98
C SER A 399 4.16 -17.10 12.59
N GLY A 400 5.35 -17.66 12.32
CA GLY A 400 5.52 -19.09 12.09
C GLY A 400 5.65 -19.51 10.64
N PHE A 401 5.92 -18.59 9.73
CA PHE A 401 6.36 -18.92 8.38
C PHE A 401 7.90 -18.94 8.32
N TYR A 402 8.45 -19.99 7.73
CA TYR A 402 9.88 -20.26 7.63
C TYR A 402 10.26 -20.46 6.17
N ARG A 403 11.20 -19.68 5.65
CA ARG A 403 11.64 -19.68 4.26
C ARG A 403 10.47 -19.62 3.27
N TYR A 404 9.48 -18.78 3.61
CA TYR A 404 8.21 -18.68 2.90
C TYR A 404 8.34 -17.79 1.66
N ARG A 405 7.98 -18.33 0.51
CA ARG A 405 7.94 -17.62 -0.77
C ARG A 405 6.76 -16.67 -0.81
N MET A 406 7.05 -15.38 -0.87
CA MET A 406 6.02 -14.35 -0.96
C MET A 406 5.50 -14.16 -2.39
N ARG A 407 6.30 -14.55 -3.37
CA ARG A 407 6.08 -14.28 -4.80
C ARG A 407 6.10 -12.78 -5.15
N ASP A 408 6.58 -11.97 -4.24
CA ASP A 408 6.81 -10.54 -4.46
C ASP A 408 8.24 -10.34 -4.96
N ALA A 409 8.39 -9.61 -6.08
CA ALA A 409 9.67 -9.30 -6.69
C ALA A 409 10.10 -7.87 -6.39
N VAL A 410 11.39 -7.70 -6.11
CA VAL A 410 12.02 -6.42 -5.86
C VAL A 410 13.29 -6.29 -6.71
N LYS A 411 13.55 -5.06 -7.17
CA LYS A 411 14.84 -4.68 -7.78
C LYS A 411 15.70 -3.96 -6.75
N ILE A 412 16.98 -4.25 -6.74
CA ILE A 412 17.91 -3.57 -5.86
C ILE A 412 18.37 -2.26 -6.52
N ALA A 413 17.89 -1.13 -6.01
CA ALA A 413 18.17 0.18 -6.59
C ALA A 413 19.48 0.81 -6.07
N GLY A 414 20.07 0.25 -5.02
CA GLY A 414 21.29 0.76 -4.40
C GLY A 414 21.37 0.35 -2.93
N LYS A 415 22.08 1.13 -2.13
CA LYS A 415 22.23 0.90 -0.68
C LYS A 415 21.95 2.17 0.12
N TYR A 416 21.27 2.02 1.25
CA TYR A 416 21.18 3.00 2.32
C TYR A 416 22.06 2.50 3.47
N LYS A 417 23.23 3.10 3.67
CA LYS A 417 24.32 2.50 4.46
C LYS A 417 24.62 1.09 3.93
N ASN A 418 24.39 0.06 4.73
CA ASN A 418 24.57 -1.33 4.30
C ASN A 418 23.23 -2.05 3.98
N LEU A 419 22.08 -1.40 4.20
CA LEU A 419 20.78 -1.93 3.78
C LEU A 419 20.57 -1.78 2.27
N PRO A 420 20.04 -2.80 1.57
CA PRO A 420 19.63 -2.66 0.17
C PRO A 420 18.43 -1.71 0.07
N ILE A 421 18.41 -0.89 -0.98
CA ILE A 421 17.23 -0.11 -1.35
C ILE A 421 16.40 -0.96 -2.31
N LEU A 422 15.16 -1.25 -1.90
CA LEU A 422 14.20 -2.08 -2.62
C LEU A 422 13.28 -1.21 -3.45
N GLU A 423 13.16 -1.53 -4.72
CA GLU A 423 12.12 -1.04 -5.62
C GLU A 423 11.15 -2.18 -5.89
N PHE A 424 9.88 -2.03 -5.52
CA PHE A 424 8.86 -3.06 -5.74
C PHE A 424 8.52 -3.17 -7.22
N ILE A 425 8.64 -4.37 -7.79
CA ILE A 425 8.35 -4.64 -9.21
C ILE A 425 6.94 -5.18 -9.38
N GLY A 426 6.50 -6.09 -8.49
CA GLY A 426 5.20 -6.74 -8.59
C GLY A 426 5.25 -8.18 -8.10
N ARG A 427 4.18 -8.93 -8.34
CA ARG A 427 4.09 -10.36 -7.98
C ARG A 427 4.50 -11.23 -9.16
N ILE A 428 5.37 -12.20 -8.91
CA ILE A 428 5.84 -13.15 -9.93
C ILE A 428 4.66 -13.99 -10.46
N ASP A 429 3.70 -14.34 -9.62
CA ASP A 429 2.51 -15.13 -10.00
C ASP A 429 1.44 -14.30 -10.74
N GLN A 430 1.54 -12.99 -10.77
CA GLN A 430 0.69 -12.10 -11.56
C GLN A 430 1.28 -11.83 -12.96
N THR A 431 2.00 -12.81 -13.49
CA THR A 431 2.39 -12.80 -14.89
C THR A 431 1.26 -13.40 -15.72
N VAL A 432 0.85 -12.68 -16.74
CA VAL A 432 0.03 -13.27 -17.80
C VAL A 432 0.98 -13.91 -18.80
N SER A 433 0.76 -15.17 -19.11
CA SER A 433 1.55 -15.87 -20.11
C SER A 433 0.62 -16.67 -21.02
N ILE A 434 0.68 -16.40 -22.31
CA ILE A 434 -0.11 -17.11 -23.32
C ILE A 434 0.72 -18.14 -24.08
N MET A 435 2.03 -17.90 -24.22
CA MET A 435 2.98 -18.79 -24.91
C MET A 435 4.36 -18.85 -24.22
N GLY A 436 4.39 -18.70 -22.89
CA GLY A 436 5.61 -18.80 -22.07
C GLY A 436 6.45 -17.52 -22.01
N GLU A 437 5.91 -16.36 -22.41
CA GLU A 437 6.61 -15.06 -22.39
C GLU A 437 6.67 -14.39 -21.01
N LYS A 438 5.88 -14.86 -20.05
CA LYS A 438 5.82 -14.34 -18.65
C LYS A 438 5.73 -12.79 -18.63
N THR A 439 4.63 -12.22 -19.15
CA THR A 439 4.40 -10.76 -19.13
C THR A 439 3.91 -10.34 -17.76
N THR A 440 4.69 -9.52 -17.05
CA THR A 440 4.31 -9.01 -15.73
C THR A 440 3.24 -7.92 -15.84
N GLU A 441 2.45 -7.73 -14.78
CA GLU A 441 1.52 -6.60 -14.68
C GLU A 441 2.23 -5.26 -14.92
N VAL A 442 3.44 -5.10 -14.40
CA VAL A 442 4.26 -3.89 -14.62
C VAL A 442 4.58 -3.68 -16.09
N ALA A 443 4.94 -4.72 -16.83
CA ALA A 443 5.21 -4.61 -18.28
C ALA A 443 3.95 -4.21 -19.06
N LEU A 444 2.79 -4.78 -18.69
CA LEU A 444 1.51 -4.43 -19.30
C LEU A 444 1.12 -2.98 -18.99
N ARG A 445 1.30 -2.55 -17.75
CA ARG A 445 1.02 -1.19 -17.28
C ARG A 445 1.95 -0.17 -17.93
N THR A 446 3.26 -0.41 -17.91
CA THR A 446 4.24 0.47 -18.54
C THR A 446 3.95 0.66 -20.04
N ALA A 447 3.54 -0.40 -20.73
CA ALA A 447 3.14 -0.31 -22.13
C ALA A 447 1.92 0.61 -22.34
N ALA A 448 0.92 0.51 -21.46
CA ALA A 448 -0.29 1.33 -21.52
C ALA A 448 0.02 2.80 -21.20
N GLU A 449 0.75 3.08 -20.13
CA GLU A 449 1.13 4.43 -19.68
C GLU A 449 2.04 5.15 -20.68
N ASP A 450 3.09 4.47 -21.18
CA ASP A 450 3.96 5.02 -22.22
C ASP A 450 3.16 5.36 -23.49
N THR A 451 2.16 4.55 -23.82
CA THR A 451 1.29 4.81 -24.97
C THR A 451 0.43 6.05 -24.75
N ALA A 452 -0.21 6.16 -23.59
CA ALA A 452 -1.02 7.33 -23.24
C ALA A 452 -0.17 8.61 -23.27
N LYS A 453 1.00 8.57 -22.67
CA LYS A 453 1.96 9.70 -22.64
C LYS A 453 2.46 10.10 -24.03
N GLN A 454 2.80 9.13 -24.88
CA GLN A 454 3.29 9.41 -26.24
C GLN A 454 2.24 10.01 -27.15
N LEU A 455 0.97 9.63 -26.94
CA LEU A 455 -0.14 10.07 -27.76
C LEU A 455 -0.93 11.24 -27.14
N GLY A 456 -0.61 11.62 -25.88
CA GLY A 456 -1.18 12.79 -25.21
C GLY A 456 -2.63 12.62 -24.81
N PHE A 457 -3.04 11.42 -24.35
CA PHE A 457 -4.36 11.19 -23.78
C PHE A 457 -4.29 10.74 -22.31
N ASP A 458 -5.37 10.99 -21.57
CA ASP A 458 -5.50 10.58 -20.17
C ASP A 458 -6.18 9.21 -20.06
N MET A 459 -5.41 8.20 -19.65
CA MET A 459 -5.91 6.88 -19.31
C MET A 459 -6.37 6.88 -17.84
N ILE A 460 -7.60 6.43 -17.61
CA ILE A 460 -8.17 6.30 -16.26
C ILE A 460 -7.71 4.99 -15.64
N ASP A 461 -8.00 3.86 -16.31
CA ASP A 461 -7.60 2.53 -15.89
C ASP A 461 -7.50 1.58 -17.09
N PHE A 462 -6.99 0.37 -16.86
CA PHE A 462 -6.96 -0.67 -17.86
C PHE A 462 -7.00 -2.06 -17.23
N THR A 463 -7.45 -3.04 -18.00
CA THR A 463 -7.29 -4.45 -17.69
C THR A 463 -6.85 -5.22 -18.93
N VAL A 464 -6.20 -6.38 -18.72
CA VAL A 464 -5.72 -7.23 -19.81
C VAL A 464 -6.24 -8.65 -19.65
N TYR A 465 -6.79 -9.18 -20.73
CA TYR A 465 -7.28 -10.56 -20.80
C TYR A 465 -6.40 -11.38 -21.77
N PRO A 466 -5.92 -12.57 -21.36
CA PRO A 466 -5.20 -13.49 -22.22
C PRO A 466 -6.20 -14.27 -23.10
N ASP A 467 -6.35 -13.88 -24.36
CA ASP A 467 -7.21 -14.54 -25.35
C ASP A 467 -6.49 -15.77 -25.93
N VAL A 468 -6.54 -16.87 -25.20
CA VAL A 468 -5.91 -18.14 -25.59
C VAL A 468 -6.76 -18.96 -26.57
N GLU A 469 -8.01 -18.58 -26.79
CA GLU A 469 -8.90 -19.21 -27.77
C GLU A 469 -8.65 -18.69 -29.19
N HIS A 470 -8.10 -17.48 -29.31
CA HIS A 470 -7.69 -16.94 -30.60
C HIS A 470 -6.42 -17.66 -31.12
N VAL A 471 -6.35 -17.90 -32.42
CA VAL A 471 -5.21 -18.58 -33.06
C VAL A 471 -4.56 -17.64 -34.09
N PRO A 472 -3.31 -17.24 -33.89
CA PRO A 472 -2.45 -17.38 -32.69
C PRO A 472 -3.01 -16.63 -31.47
N PRO A 473 -2.70 -17.08 -30.22
CA PRO A 473 -3.21 -16.41 -29.02
C PRO A 473 -2.67 -14.98 -28.89
N ARG A 474 -3.40 -14.13 -28.16
CA ARG A 474 -3.07 -12.68 -28.03
C ARG A 474 -3.49 -12.11 -26.69
N TYR A 475 -3.04 -10.90 -26.37
CA TYR A 475 -3.60 -10.08 -25.30
C TYR A 475 -4.75 -9.20 -25.83
N ILE A 476 -5.81 -9.05 -25.02
CA ILE A 476 -6.85 -8.06 -25.22
C ILE A 476 -6.73 -7.03 -24.12
N TYR A 477 -6.45 -5.77 -24.49
CA TYR A 477 -6.51 -4.63 -23.58
C TYR A 477 -7.93 -4.04 -23.62
N PHE A 478 -8.44 -3.73 -22.45
CA PHE A 478 -9.59 -2.86 -22.21
C PHE A 478 -9.06 -1.63 -21.51
N MET A 479 -9.10 -0.48 -22.18
CA MET A 479 -8.54 0.78 -21.65
C MET A 479 -9.67 1.79 -21.47
N GLU A 480 -9.86 2.26 -20.26
CA GLU A 480 -10.75 3.36 -19.92
C GLU A 480 -10.00 4.68 -20.12
N ILE A 481 -10.54 5.54 -20.98
CA ILE A 481 -9.89 6.78 -21.41
C ILE A 481 -10.83 7.95 -21.13
N GLU A 482 -10.36 8.99 -20.44
CA GLU A 482 -11.17 10.16 -20.10
C GLU A 482 -11.62 10.95 -21.35
N SER A 483 -10.68 11.16 -22.28
CA SER A 483 -10.96 11.77 -23.58
C SER A 483 -9.89 11.38 -24.59
N LEU A 484 -10.31 11.17 -25.83
CA LEU A 484 -9.39 10.94 -26.94
C LEU A 484 -9.10 12.27 -27.66
N PRO A 485 -7.83 12.55 -28.01
CA PRO A 485 -7.49 13.66 -28.88
C PRO A 485 -8.26 13.58 -30.20
N GLU A 486 -8.69 14.75 -30.71
CA GLU A 486 -9.48 14.84 -31.93
C GLU A 486 -8.79 14.15 -33.11
N GLY A 487 -9.52 13.26 -33.80
CA GLY A 487 -9.02 12.52 -34.96
C GLY A 487 -8.19 11.25 -34.64
N MET A 488 -7.87 10.95 -33.38
CA MET A 488 -7.12 9.75 -33.00
C MET A 488 -7.99 8.49 -33.15
N LYS A 489 -7.38 7.44 -33.74
CA LYS A 489 -8.07 6.16 -33.98
C LYS A 489 -7.51 5.05 -33.07
N ALA A 490 -8.37 4.16 -32.62
CA ALA A 490 -7.97 2.99 -31.82
C ALA A 490 -6.84 2.15 -32.45
N LYS A 491 -6.74 2.12 -33.78
CA LYS A 491 -5.66 1.44 -34.52
C LYS A 491 -4.30 2.07 -34.26
N GLU A 492 -4.24 3.37 -34.09
CA GLU A 492 -3.01 4.12 -33.82
C GLU A 492 -2.55 3.88 -32.38
N ILE A 493 -3.48 3.95 -31.40
CA ILE A 493 -3.20 3.62 -30.00
C ILE A 493 -2.69 2.19 -29.89
N ARG A 494 -3.34 1.23 -30.57
CA ARG A 494 -2.92 -0.17 -30.56
C ARG A 494 -1.50 -0.35 -31.12
N PHE A 495 -1.12 0.38 -32.17
CA PHE A 495 0.22 0.31 -32.75
C PHE A 495 1.31 0.72 -31.74
N PHE A 496 1.09 1.84 -31.05
CA PHE A 496 2.04 2.30 -30.01
C PHE A 496 2.04 1.38 -28.80
N LEU A 497 0.88 0.89 -28.36
CA LEU A 497 0.74 -0.06 -27.26
C LEU A 497 1.56 -1.34 -27.52
N GLU A 498 1.46 -1.90 -28.70
CA GLU A 498 2.18 -3.11 -29.08
C GLU A 498 3.71 -2.88 -29.12
N ARG A 499 4.13 -1.73 -29.65
CA ARG A 499 5.53 -1.32 -29.65
C ARG A 499 6.08 -1.13 -28.22
N ASN A 500 5.32 -0.49 -27.36
CA ASN A 500 5.69 -0.26 -25.97
C ASN A 500 5.68 -1.56 -25.17
N LEU A 501 4.73 -2.47 -25.43
CA LEU A 501 4.72 -3.79 -24.84
C LEU A 501 5.94 -4.62 -25.25
N ALA A 502 6.32 -4.59 -26.52
CA ALA A 502 7.55 -5.25 -27.01
C ALA A 502 8.81 -4.68 -26.35
N LYS A 503 8.84 -3.39 -26.02
CA LYS A 503 9.92 -2.75 -25.28
C LYS A 503 9.95 -3.17 -23.81
N ALA A 504 8.76 -3.22 -23.15
CA ALA A 504 8.61 -3.59 -21.74
C ALA A 504 8.79 -5.11 -21.53
N ASN A 505 8.38 -5.93 -22.50
CA ASN A 505 8.63 -7.37 -22.54
C ASN A 505 9.16 -7.80 -23.90
N PRO A 506 10.49 -7.83 -24.10
CA PRO A 506 11.10 -8.25 -25.35
C PRO A 506 10.71 -9.67 -25.81
N SER A 507 10.47 -10.59 -24.85
CA SER A 507 10.01 -11.96 -25.16
C SER A 507 8.65 -11.96 -25.86
N MET A 508 7.71 -11.10 -25.41
CA MET A 508 6.41 -10.94 -26.09
C MET A 508 6.58 -10.32 -27.47
N GLY A 509 7.42 -9.29 -27.59
CA GLY A 509 7.71 -8.67 -28.87
C GLY A 509 8.27 -9.65 -29.90
N ASP A 510 9.20 -10.51 -29.49
CA ASP A 510 9.78 -11.57 -30.35
C ASP A 510 8.74 -12.61 -30.80
N LYS A 511 7.83 -13.01 -29.89
CA LYS A 511 6.75 -13.96 -30.22
C LYS A 511 5.73 -13.38 -31.19
N VAL A 512 5.40 -12.10 -31.07
CA VAL A 512 4.53 -11.43 -32.05
C VAL A 512 5.24 -11.31 -33.41
N ALA A 513 6.52 -10.92 -33.42
CA ALA A 513 7.30 -10.82 -34.65
C ALA A 513 7.44 -12.16 -35.39
N LYS A 514 7.49 -13.28 -34.65
CA LYS A 514 7.57 -14.65 -35.20
C LYS A 514 6.20 -15.26 -35.52
N GLY A 515 5.09 -14.54 -35.28
CA GLY A 515 3.74 -15.06 -35.50
C GLY A 515 3.30 -16.15 -34.50
N ILE A 516 4.03 -16.36 -33.42
CA ILE A 516 3.69 -17.28 -32.32
C ILE A 516 2.52 -16.72 -31.52
N CYS A 517 2.48 -15.41 -31.30
CA CYS A 517 1.37 -14.65 -30.77
C CYS A 517 0.81 -13.71 -31.83
N ALA A 518 -0.49 -13.48 -31.81
CA ALA A 518 -1.08 -12.44 -32.64
C ALA A 518 -0.88 -11.06 -31.99
N SER A 519 -1.02 -10.01 -32.82
CA SER A 519 -1.03 -8.62 -32.37
C SER A 519 -2.12 -8.40 -31.32
N THR A 520 -1.83 -7.58 -30.32
CA THR A 520 -2.78 -7.19 -29.29
C THR A 520 -4.11 -6.67 -29.86
N LYS A 521 -5.21 -6.98 -29.20
CA LYS A 521 -6.50 -6.32 -29.44
C LYS A 521 -6.70 -5.21 -28.41
N LEU A 522 -7.22 -4.08 -28.83
CA LEU A 522 -7.56 -2.95 -27.95
C LEU A 522 -9.05 -2.66 -28.03
N ASN A 523 -9.70 -2.63 -26.87
CA ASN A 523 -11.04 -2.10 -26.68
C ASN A 523 -10.92 -0.84 -25.83
N ILE A 524 -11.46 0.27 -26.35
CA ILE A 524 -11.53 1.54 -25.61
C ILE A 524 -12.89 1.58 -24.94
N LEU A 525 -12.88 1.89 -23.65
CA LEU A 525 -14.05 2.03 -22.81
C LEU A 525 -14.28 3.51 -22.50
N GLU A 526 -15.53 3.89 -22.35
CA GLU A 526 -15.90 5.21 -21.85
C GLU A 526 -15.72 5.26 -20.31
N PRO A 527 -15.54 6.46 -19.71
CA PRO A 527 -15.47 6.59 -18.27
C PRO A 527 -16.66 5.95 -17.54
N GLU A 528 -16.38 5.28 -16.43
CA GLU A 528 -17.36 4.56 -15.58
C GLU A 528 -17.97 3.29 -16.24
N THR A 529 -17.27 2.69 -17.23
CA THR A 529 -17.65 1.39 -17.79
C THR A 529 -17.08 0.26 -16.96
#